data_608172b4348f3928455c9f4cdbc31a90
#
_entry.id   608172b4348f3928455c9f4cdbc31a90
#
_cell.length_a   1.000
_cell.length_b   1.000
_cell.length_c   1.000
_cell.angle_alpha   90.00
_cell.angle_beta   90.00
_cell.angle_gamma   90.00
#
_symmetry.space_group_name_H-M   'P 1'
#
loop_
_entity.id
_entity.type
_entity.pdbx_description
1 polymer ?
#
loop_
_entity_poly.entity_id
_entity_poly.type
_entity_poly.pdbx_seq_one_letter_code
_entity_poly.pdbx_strand_id
1 'polypeptide(L)'
;MPAQIRGLALCAGAGGLELGIGLALPAYRTAAYVERAPAAVAVLEARMRDRCLHRAPVFDDLRTFDARAWRGRVDLLSAGYPCQPFSVAGRRRGFDDERNLWPHVARVIDQARPDAVLLENVAAHLTLGFPVVARQLRRMGYAFAAGVFSAGEVGAAHERRRLFVLAYADRLFRGRPGARPACKRPAHLPRQRPSRESGPAAHGGGAVVVPDFAPGPLDFAAWRRLLAARPGLEPAPRRDAPGMAGWMDRSQLAGNGVCSLAAAHALQTLGAEVAARTAGRLAWLSPARAVGRPGRRPP
;
A
#
# COMPACT_ATOMS: atom_id res chain seq x y z
N MET A 1 -19.41 3.25 -17.48
CA MET A 1 -18.66 2.57 -16.39
C MET A 1 -17.23 3.04 -16.47
N PRO A 2 -16.56 3.49 -15.39
CA PRO A 2 -15.14 3.75 -15.44
C PRO A 2 -14.44 2.45 -15.89
N ALA A 3 -13.44 2.58 -16.76
CA ALA A 3 -12.63 1.45 -17.19
C ALA A 3 -12.02 0.78 -15.96
N GLN A 4 -12.03 -0.56 -15.92
CA GLN A 4 -11.44 -1.35 -14.84
C GLN A 4 -9.93 -1.08 -14.78
N ILE A 5 -9.41 -0.79 -13.59
CA ILE A 5 -7.98 -0.61 -13.34
C ILE A 5 -7.39 -1.97 -12.97
N ARG A 6 -6.56 -2.54 -13.83
CA ARG A 6 -5.97 -3.87 -13.65
C ARG A 6 -4.65 -3.79 -12.92
N GLY A 7 -4.54 -4.49 -11.80
CA GLY A 7 -3.38 -4.49 -10.91
C GLY A 7 -2.52 -5.75 -11.00
N LEU A 8 -1.21 -5.57 -10.88
CA LEU A 8 -0.24 -6.64 -10.66
C LEU A 8 0.44 -6.41 -9.32
N ALA A 9 0.28 -7.33 -8.37
CA ALA A 9 0.79 -7.23 -7.00
C ALA A 9 2.06 -8.06 -6.83
N LEU A 10 3.18 -7.41 -6.50
CA LEU A 10 4.47 -8.06 -6.26
C LEU A 10 4.81 -8.02 -4.77
N CYS A 11 5.36 -9.12 -4.24
CA CYS A 11 5.62 -9.27 -2.80
C CYS A 11 4.35 -8.92 -2.00
N ALA A 12 3.23 -9.53 -2.40
CA ALA A 12 1.90 -9.14 -1.96
C ALA A 12 1.66 -9.33 -0.44
N GLY A 13 2.46 -10.19 0.21
CA GLY A 13 2.27 -10.49 1.63
C GLY A 13 0.85 -10.97 1.91
N ALA A 14 0.20 -10.38 2.90
CA ALA A 14 -1.20 -10.66 3.23
C ALA A 14 -2.22 -9.84 2.41
N GLY A 15 -1.79 -9.12 1.37
CA GLY A 15 -2.67 -8.32 0.51
C GLY A 15 -3.07 -6.96 1.08
N GLY A 16 -2.37 -6.47 2.11
CA GLY A 16 -2.71 -5.21 2.76
C GLY A 16 -2.57 -3.99 1.85
N LEU A 17 -1.59 -4.00 0.93
CA LEU A 17 -1.39 -2.93 -0.04
C LEU A 17 -2.52 -2.91 -1.07
N GLU A 18 -2.90 -4.08 -1.60
CA GLU A 18 -3.98 -4.25 -2.58
C GLU A 18 -5.34 -3.90 -2.00
N LEU A 19 -5.58 -4.26 -0.72
CA LEU A 19 -6.78 -3.83 0.00
C LEU A 19 -6.83 -2.29 0.10
N GLY A 20 -5.70 -1.65 0.45
CA GLY A 20 -5.61 -0.19 0.49
C GLY A 20 -5.85 0.46 -0.87
N ILE A 21 -5.29 -0.12 -1.94
CA ILE A 21 -5.54 0.36 -3.32
C ILE A 21 -7.04 0.23 -3.66
N GLY A 22 -7.66 -0.91 -3.33
CA GLY A 22 -9.09 -1.13 -3.58
C GLY A 22 -10.00 -0.15 -2.83
N LEU A 23 -9.63 0.23 -1.59
CA LEU A 23 -10.32 1.25 -0.81
C LEU A 23 -10.19 2.65 -1.44
N ALA A 24 -9.01 2.98 -1.98
CA ALA A 24 -8.78 4.26 -2.65
C ALA A 24 -9.38 4.34 -4.05
N LEU A 25 -9.40 3.23 -4.78
CA LEU A 25 -9.78 3.12 -6.19
C LEU A 25 -10.82 2.00 -6.38
N PRO A 26 -12.13 2.27 -6.27
CA PRO A 26 -13.17 1.24 -6.36
C PRO A 26 -13.20 0.45 -7.68
N ALA A 27 -12.68 1.04 -8.76
CA ALA A 27 -12.54 0.38 -10.07
C ALA A 27 -11.32 -0.56 -10.15
N TYR A 28 -10.44 -0.58 -9.15
CA TYR A 28 -9.26 -1.43 -9.10
C TYR A 28 -9.64 -2.91 -8.99
N ARG A 29 -8.91 -3.74 -9.72
CA ARG A 29 -9.00 -5.20 -9.64
C ARG A 29 -7.60 -5.79 -9.77
N THR A 30 -7.18 -6.59 -8.80
CA THR A 30 -5.93 -7.35 -8.89
C THR A 30 -6.09 -8.45 -9.93
N ALA A 31 -5.22 -8.48 -10.92
CA ALA A 31 -5.19 -9.47 -12.00
C ALA A 31 -4.25 -10.64 -11.69
N ALA A 32 -3.21 -10.42 -10.88
CA ALA A 32 -2.33 -11.46 -10.35
C ALA A 32 -1.59 -10.98 -9.10
N TYR A 33 -1.20 -11.95 -8.27
CA TYR A 33 -0.33 -11.76 -7.12
C TYR A 33 0.98 -12.53 -7.34
N VAL A 34 2.09 -12.02 -6.84
CA VAL A 34 3.36 -12.72 -6.75
C VAL A 34 3.79 -12.70 -5.28
N GLU A 35 3.77 -13.87 -4.63
CA GLU A 35 4.11 -14.03 -3.22
C GLU A 35 4.71 -15.42 -2.98
N ARG A 36 5.87 -15.46 -2.31
CA ARG A 36 6.61 -16.71 -2.11
C ARG A 36 6.31 -17.38 -0.77
N ALA A 37 6.00 -16.59 0.28
CA ALA A 37 5.86 -17.12 1.63
C ALA A 37 4.56 -17.93 1.77
N PRO A 38 4.60 -19.24 2.08
CA PRO A 38 3.40 -20.09 2.13
C PRO A 38 2.34 -19.56 3.10
N ALA A 39 2.76 -19.04 4.25
CA ALA A 39 1.85 -18.44 5.24
C ALA A 39 1.12 -17.21 4.68
N ALA A 40 1.81 -16.38 3.87
CA ALA A 40 1.19 -15.23 3.22
C ALA A 40 0.23 -15.65 2.11
N VAL A 41 0.61 -16.64 1.31
CA VAL A 41 -0.25 -17.23 0.25
C VAL A 41 -1.53 -17.76 0.87
N ALA A 42 -1.46 -18.51 1.97
CA ALA A 42 -2.64 -19.03 2.67
C ALA A 42 -3.60 -17.91 3.13
N VAL A 43 -3.05 -16.77 3.59
CA VAL A 43 -3.85 -15.58 3.95
C VAL A 43 -4.47 -14.94 2.71
N LEU A 44 -3.72 -14.77 1.61
CA LEU A 44 -4.25 -14.24 0.34
C LEU A 44 -5.44 -15.08 -0.13
N GLU A 45 -5.29 -16.40 -0.18
CA GLU A 45 -6.35 -17.32 -0.60
C GLU A 45 -7.59 -17.24 0.33
N ALA A 46 -7.37 -17.15 1.65
CA ALA A 46 -8.46 -16.96 2.59
C ALA A 46 -9.21 -15.64 2.32
N ARG A 47 -8.48 -14.53 2.14
CA ARG A 47 -9.09 -13.21 1.85
C ARG A 47 -9.78 -13.16 0.49
N MET A 48 -9.30 -13.92 -0.50
CA MET A 48 -10.01 -14.11 -1.77
C MET A 48 -11.33 -14.90 -1.59
N ARG A 49 -11.33 -15.94 -0.74
CA ARG A 49 -12.56 -16.68 -0.42
C ARG A 49 -13.58 -15.79 0.28
N ASP A 50 -13.14 -14.96 1.22
CA ASP A 50 -13.98 -14.01 1.97
C ASP A 50 -14.38 -12.78 1.12
N ARG A 51 -13.92 -12.68 -0.13
CA ARG A 51 -14.16 -11.54 -1.03
C ARG A 51 -13.59 -10.20 -0.51
N CYS A 52 -12.66 -10.23 0.44
CA CYS A 52 -11.91 -9.05 0.87
C CYS A 52 -10.85 -8.64 -0.15
N LEU A 53 -10.32 -9.61 -0.90
CA LEU A 53 -9.39 -9.42 -2.00
C LEU A 53 -9.97 -10.01 -3.30
N HIS A 54 -9.48 -9.52 -4.44
CA HIS A 54 -9.91 -10.02 -5.73
C HIS A 54 -9.35 -11.41 -5.99
N ARG A 55 -10.19 -12.32 -6.51
CA ARG A 55 -9.77 -13.66 -6.94
C ARG A 55 -8.87 -13.52 -8.17
N ALA A 56 -7.61 -13.94 -8.03
CA ALA A 56 -6.61 -13.90 -9.09
C ALA A 56 -5.53 -14.97 -8.80
N PRO A 57 -4.77 -15.41 -9.82
CA PRO A 57 -3.69 -16.36 -9.62
C PRO A 57 -2.60 -15.79 -8.72
N VAL A 58 -1.99 -16.68 -7.93
CA VAL A 58 -0.81 -16.38 -7.10
C VAL A 58 0.39 -17.10 -7.71
N PHE A 59 1.41 -16.35 -8.08
CA PHE A 59 2.70 -16.87 -8.57
C PHE A 59 3.68 -16.90 -7.39
N ASP A 60 4.56 -17.89 -7.38
CA ASP A 60 5.39 -18.25 -6.23
C ASP A 60 6.71 -17.47 -6.11
N ASP A 61 7.37 -17.11 -7.22
CA ASP A 61 8.67 -16.43 -7.13
C ASP A 61 8.81 -15.26 -8.10
N LEU A 62 9.02 -14.08 -7.54
CA LEU A 62 9.29 -12.86 -8.28
C LEU A 62 10.57 -12.97 -9.14
N ARG A 63 11.56 -13.80 -8.73
CA ARG A 63 12.82 -13.94 -9.46
C ARG A 63 12.63 -14.60 -10.82
N THR A 64 11.70 -15.55 -10.90
CA THR A 64 11.37 -16.31 -12.12
C THR A 64 10.14 -15.79 -12.85
N PHE A 65 9.33 -14.95 -12.20
CA PHE A 65 8.11 -14.41 -12.78
C PHE A 65 8.40 -13.59 -14.06
N ASP A 66 7.82 -14.02 -15.18
CA ASP A 66 7.93 -13.35 -16.48
C ASP A 66 6.71 -12.44 -16.70
N ALA A 67 6.95 -11.13 -16.71
CA ALA A 67 5.91 -10.14 -16.88
C ALA A 67 5.72 -9.65 -18.33
N ARG A 68 6.42 -10.21 -19.32
CA ARG A 68 6.29 -9.78 -20.74
C ARG A 68 4.88 -9.97 -21.28
N ALA A 69 4.20 -11.07 -20.89
CA ALA A 69 2.80 -11.33 -21.25
C ALA A 69 1.80 -10.34 -20.64
N TRP A 70 2.23 -9.55 -19.62
CA TRP A 70 1.41 -8.57 -18.92
C TRP A 70 1.51 -7.17 -19.53
N ARG A 71 2.40 -6.95 -20.50
CA ARG A 71 2.55 -5.66 -21.18
C ARG A 71 1.24 -5.23 -21.86
N GLY A 72 0.78 -4.00 -21.55
CA GLY A 72 -0.49 -3.47 -22.02
C GLY A 72 -1.74 -4.07 -21.35
N ARG A 73 -1.56 -4.96 -20.37
CA ARG A 73 -2.66 -5.60 -19.62
C ARG A 73 -2.71 -5.17 -18.15
N VAL A 74 -1.75 -4.37 -17.69
CA VAL A 74 -1.62 -3.87 -16.31
C VAL A 74 -1.58 -2.35 -16.34
N ASP A 75 -2.48 -1.74 -15.59
CA ASP A 75 -2.56 -0.29 -15.45
C ASP A 75 -1.76 0.18 -14.22
N LEU A 76 -1.83 -0.58 -13.11
CA LEU A 76 -1.14 -0.30 -11.85
C LEU A 76 -0.35 -1.53 -11.36
N LEU A 77 0.95 -1.38 -11.13
CA LEU A 77 1.77 -2.36 -10.44
C LEU A 77 2.00 -1.90 -8.99
N SER A 78 1.80 -2.79 -8.02
CA SER A 78 2.10 -2.55 -6.61
C SER A 78 3.23 -3.45 -6.12
N ALA A 79 4.10 -2.95 -5.22
CA ALA A 79 5.15 -3.76 -4.61
C ALA A 79 5.52 -3.27 -3.20
N GLY A 80 5.38 -4.17 -2.21
CA GLY A 80 5.90 -4.02 -0.85
C GLY A 80 7.17 -4.88 -0.66
N TYR A 81 8.26 -4.55 -1.36
CA TYR A 81 9.46 -5.39 -1.39
C TYR A 81 10.32 -5.24 -0.13
N PRO A 82 11.03 -6.31 0.33
CA PRO A 82 11.87 -6.27 1.52
C PRO A 82 12.98 -5.23 1.45
N CYS A 83 13.18 -4.49 2.56
CA CYS A 83 14.22 -3.45 2.72
C CYS A 83 15.51 -4.01 3.38
N GLN A 84 15.62 -5.30 3.59
CA GLN A 84 16.65 -5.87 4.48
C GLN A 84 18.12 -5.59 4.13
N PRO A 85 18.55 -5.29 2.91
CA PRO A 85 19.91 -4.84 2.66
C PRO A 85 20.27 -3.50 3.29
N PHE A 86 19.24 -2.69 3.64
CA PHE A 86 19.37 -1.30 4.09
C PHE A 86 18.90 -1.07 5.53
N SER A 87 18.41 -2.12 6.24
CA SER A 87 17.94 -1.97 7.62
C SER A 87 19.12 -1.97 8.61
N VAL A 88 18.95 -1.25 9.72
CA VAL A 88 19.93 -1.13 10.81
C VAL A 88 20.23 -2.49 11.46
N ALA A 89 19.32 -3.47 11.39
CA ALA A 89 19.44 -4.81 11.93
C ALA A 89 20.16 -5.80 10.99
N GLY A 90 20.41 -5.45 9.71
CA GLY A 90 21.12 -6.27 8.74
C GLY A 90 22.57 -5.84 8.59
N ARG A 91 23.52 -6.80 8.44
CA ARG A 91 24.88 -6.49 8.01
C ARG A 91 24.78 -5.79 6.65
N ARG A 92 25.11 -4.50 6.56
CA ARG A 92 24.99 -3.58 5.41
C ARG A 92 25.68 -4.11 4.14
N ARG A 93 25.18 -5.21 3.57
CA ARG A 93 25.70 -5.79 2.31
C ARG A 93 25.19 -5.06 1.04
N GLY A 94 24.31 -4.05 1.23
CA GLY A 94 23.86 -3.21 0.11
C GLY A 94 23.08 -3.97 -0.96
N PHE A 95 23.35 -3.66 -2.23
CA PHE A 95 22.67 -4.23 -3.39
C PHE A 95 23.08 -5.69 -3.71
N ASP A 96 24.16 -6.20 -3.15
CA ASP A 96 24.68 -7.56 -3.40
C ASP A 96 24.06 -8.62 -2.46
N ASP A 97 23.10 -8.23 -1.61
CA ASP A 97 22.39 -9.16 -0.72
C ASP A 97 21.32 -9.92 -1.54
N GLU A 98 21.32 -11.26 -1.46
CA GLU A 98 20.33 -12.13 -2.11
C GLU A 98 18.88 -11.82 -1.73
N ARG A 99 18.67 -11.12 -0.60
CA ARG A 99 17.37 -10.67 -0.13
C ARG A 99 16.92 -9.37 -0.83
N ASN A 100 17.79 -8.74 -1.64
CA ASN A 100 17.43 -7.56 -2.41
C ASN A 100 16.53 -7.93 -3.59
N LEU A 101 15.23 -7.74 -3.44
CA LEU A 101 14.27 -8.02 -4.49
C LEU A 101 14.04 -6.84 -5.46
N TRP A 102 14.62 -5.67 -5.21
CA TRP A 102 14.44 -4.50 -6.08
C TRP A 102 14.86 -4.76 -7.55
N PRO A 103 15.98 -5.43 -7.88
CA PRO A 103 16.32 -5.72 -9.27
C PRO A 103 15.24 -6.52 -10.01
N HIS A 104 14.58 -7.45 -9.31
CA HIS A 104 13.49 -8.25 -9.88
C HIS A 104 12.21 -7.43 -10.03
N VAL A 105 11.87 -6.55 -9.06
CA VAL A 105 10.76 -5.58 -9.18
C VAL A 105 11.01 -4.67 -10.39
N ALA A 106 12.21 -4.10 -10.53
CA ALA A 106 12.56 -3.23 -11.64
C ALA A 106 12.45 -3.96 -12.99
N ARG A 107 12.90 -5.22 -13.07
CA ARG A 107 12.75 -6.06 -14.26
C ARG A 107 11.28 -6.26 -14.64
N VAL A 108 10.42 -6.57 -13.67
CA VAL A 108 8.98 -6.74 -13.91
C VAL A 108 8.33 -5.43 -14.37
N ILE A 109 8.69 -4.29 -13.78
CA ILE A 109 8.22 -2.96 -14.23
C ILE A 109 8.63 -2.73 -15.69
N ASP A 110 9.88 -3.03 -16.06
CA ASP A 110 10.37 -2.85 -17.44
C ASP A 110 9.69 -3.80 -18.43
N GLN A 111 9.38 -5.02 -18.04
CA GLN A 111 8.66 -6.00 -18.85
C GLN A 111 7.19 -5.62 -19.04
N ALA A 112 6.46 -5.36 -17.96
CA ALA A 112 5.02 -5.10 -17.98
C ALA A 112 4.67 -3.69 -18.48
N ARG A 113 5.53 -2.69 -18.23
CA ARG A 113 5.32 -1.27 -18.59
C ARG A 113 3.98 -0.70 -18.14
N PRO A 114 3.60 -0.83 -16.86
CA PRO A 114 2.34 -0.29 -16.36
C PRO A 114 2.29 1.24 -16.51
N ASP A 115 1.08 1.83 -16.45
CA ASP A 115 0.91 3.28 -16.46
C ASP A 115 1.33 3.91 -15.13
N ALA A 116 1.10 3.19 -14.02
CA ALA A 116 1.52 3.62 -12.69
C ALA A 116 2.15 2.46 -11.89
N VAL A 117 2.99 2.82 -10.93
CA VAL A 117 3.64 1.90 -9.98
C VAL A 117 3.53 2.47 -8.58
N LEU A 118 2.94 1.71 -7.65
CA LEU A 118 2.90 2.05 -6.24
C LEU A 118 3.89 1.16 -5.47
N LEU A 119 4.92 1.79 -4.89
CA LEU A 119 5.91 1.09 -4.05
C LEU A 119 5.67 1.46 -2.59
N GLU A 120 5.83 0.47 -1.71
CA GLU A 120 5.84 0.66 -0.26
C GLU A 120 7.14 0.15 0.33
N ASN A 121 7.66 0.85 1.34
CA ASN A 121 8.83 0.41 2.09
C ASN A 121 8.92 1.10 3.46
N VAL A 122 9.87 0.71 4.30
CA VAL A 122 10.13 1.39 5.57
C VAL A 122 10.58 2.84 5.34
N ALA A 123 10.25 3.75 6.28
CA ALA A 123 10.59 5.17 6.14
C ALA A 123 12.10 5.43 5.95
N ALA A 124 12.97 4.62 6.57
CA ALA A 124 14.42 4.72 6.43
C ALA A 124 14.91 4.47 5.00
N HIS A 125 14.13 3.76 4.18
CA HIS A 125 14.47 3.52 2.77
C HIS A 125 14.59 4.83 1.97
N LEU A 126 13.91 5.89 2.38
CA LEU A 126 13.98 7.21 1.75
C LEU A 126 15.42 7.70 1.58
N THR A 127 16.27 7.46 2.56
CA THR A 127 17.69 7.91 2.56
C THR A 127 18.65 6.80 2.14
N LEU A 128 18.35 5.54 2.44
CA LEU A 128 19.30 4.44 2.29
C LEU A 128 19.23 3.75 0.90
N GLY A 129 18.06 3.56 0.32
CA GLY A 129 17.88 2.78 -0.92
C GLY A 129 17.11 3.50 -2.00
N PHE A 130 16.16 4.36 -1.65
CA PHE A 130 15.29 5.05 -2.59
C PHE A 130 16.04 5.90 -3.65
N PRO A 131 17.19 6.54 -3.37
CA PRO A 131 17.93 7.26 -4.42
C PRO A 131 18.31 6.38 -5.63
N VAL A 132 18.60 5.09 -5.42
CA VAL A 132 18.88 4.14 -6.49
C VAL A 132 17.60 3.75 -7.23
N VAL A 133 16.53 3.43 -6.47
CA VAL A 133 15.20 3.15 -7.00
C VAL A 133 14.70 4.30 -7.88
N ALA A 134 14.79 5.53 -7.38
CA ALA A 134 14.39 6.75 -8.09
C ALA A 134 15.16 6.96 -9.42
N ARG A 135 16.45 6.67 -9.40
CA ARG A 135 17.30 6.77 -10.61
C ARG A 135 16.91 5.72 -11.65
N GLN A 136 16.63 4.49 -11.23
CA GLN A 136 16.22 3.42 -12.13
C GLN A 136 14.81 3.66 -12.69
N LEU A 137 13.85 4.11 -11.86
CA LEU A 137 12.52 4.51 -12.33
C LEU A 137 12.62 5.59 -13.43
N ARG A 138 13.45 6.63 -13.24
CA ARG A 138 13.68 7.66 -14.25
C ARG A 138 14.29 7.10 -15.54
N ARG A 139 15.28 6.18 -15.44
CA ARG A 139 15.88 5.51 -16.61
C ARG A 139 14.83 4.70 -17.38
N MET A 140 13.88 4.09 -16.69
CA MET A 140 12.76 3.36 -17.30
C MET A 140 11.68 4.30 -17.87
N GLY A 141 11.81 5.62 -17.72
CA GLY A 141 10.84 6.62 -18.21
C GLY A 141 9.65 6.82 -17.28
N TYR A 142 9.88 6.76 -15.97
CA TYR A 142 8.87 7.08 -14.95
C TYR A 142 9.26 8.35 -14.18
N ALA A 143 8.31 9.26 -14.03
CA ALA A 143 8.33 10.28 -13.01
C ALA A 143 7.63 9.74 -11.74
N PHE A 144 7.78 10.40 -10.59
CA PHE A 144 7.16 9.95 -9.35
C PHE A 144 6.86 11.09 -8.37
N ALA A 145 5.90 10.83 -7.48
CA ALA A 145 5.68 11.51 -6.21
C ALA A 145 6.01 10.53 -5.08
N ALA A 146 6.53 11.02 -3.95
CA ALA A 146 6.88 10.17 -2.82
C ALA A 146 6.63 10.90 -1.50
N GLY A 147 6.19 10.17 -0.48
CA GLY A 147 5.94 10.69 0.86
C GLY A 147 6.06 9.61 1.92
N VAL A 148 6.26 10.03 3.17
CA VAL A 148 6.22 9.14 4.34
C VAL A 148 4.88 9.36 5.03
N PHE A 149 4.13 8.28 5.15
CA PHE A 149 2.81 8.24 5.78
C PHE A 149 2.83 7.32 6.98
N SER A 150 1.99 7.58 7.96
CA SER A 150 1.90 6.76 9.17
C SER A 150 0.51 6.15 9.34
N ALA A 151 0.43 5.04 10.07
CA ALA A 151 -0.84 4.47 10.49
C ALA A 151 -1.58 5.39 11.47
N GLY A 152 -0.83 6.18 12.27
CA GLY A 152 -1.40 7.18 13.18
C GLY A 152 -2.18 8.29 12.45
N GLU A 153 -1.79 8.69 11.23
CA GLU A 153 -2.51 9.69 10.42
C GLU A 153 -3.92 9.24 10.03
N VAL A 154 -4.17 7.94 10.02
CA VAL A 154 -5.48 7.35 9.69
C VAL A 154 -6.18 6.77 10.91
N GLY A 155 -5.77 7.15 12.13
CA GLY A 155 -6.44 6.81 13.38
C GLY A 155 -5.95 5.55 14.08
N ALA A 156 -4.89 4.89 13.62
CA ALA A 156 -4.31 3.75 14.33
C ALA A 156 -3.63 4.18 15.64
N ALA A 157 -3.65 3.30 16.66
CA ALA A 157 -3.01 3.53 17.95
C ALA A 157 -1.47 3.43 17.90
N HIS A 158 -0.87 3.29 16.72
CA HIS A 158 0.56 3.14 16.51
C HIS A 158 1.03 3.93 15.28
N GLU A 159 2.27 4.40 15.31
CA GLU A 159 2.83 5.24 14.24
C GLU A 159 3.03 4.50 12.92
N ARG A 160 3.75 3.41 12.90
CA ARG A 160 4.12 2.61 11.71
C ARG A 160 4.38 3.45 10.46
N ARG A 161 5.39 4.30 10.50
CA ARG A 161 5.76 5.16 9.36
C ARG A 161 6.30 4.35 8.19
N ARG A 162 5.79 4.62 6.98
CA ARG A 162 6.17 3.94 5.72
C ARG A 162 6.39 4.95 4.61
N LEU A 163 7.38 4.67 3.79
CA LEU A 163 7.59 5.38 2.53
C LEU A 163 6.63 4.80 1.48
N PHE A 164 5.85 5.66 0.84
CA PHE A 164 5.11 5.33 -0.36
C PHE A 164 5.64 6.14 -1.53
N VAL A 165 5.75 5.48 -2.69
CA VAL A 165 6.20 6.10 -3.94
C VAL A 165 5.19 5.76 -5.03
N LEU A 166 4.57 6.77 -5.61
CA LEU A 166 3.70 6.63 -6.76
C LEU A 166 4.47 7.09 -8.00
N ALA A 167 4.96 6.14 -8.79
CA ALA A 167 5.59 6.42 -10.06
C ALA A 167 4.57 6.31 -11.21
N TYR A 168 4.78 7.10 -12.25
CA TYR A 168 3.89 7.17 -13.42
C TYR A 168 4.69 7.35 -14.70
N ALA A 169 4.23 6.73 -15.79
CA ALA A 169 4.98 6.65 -17.02
C ALA A 169 5.02 7.98 -17.78
N ASP A 170 6.23 8.48 -18.10
CA ASP A 170 6.45 9.73 -18.85
C ASP A 170 5.85 9.70 -20.26
N ARG A 171 5.68 8.50 -20.85
CA ARG A 171 5.06 8.35 -22.19
C ARG A 171 3.65 8.94 -22.25
N LEU A 172 2.96 9.02 -21.10
CA LEU A 172 1.64 9.63 -21.00
C LEU A 172 1.67 11.15 -21.21
N PHE A 173 2.88 11.76 -21.25
CA PHE A 173 3.12 13.21 -21.38
C PHE A 173 3.83 13.60 -22.66
N ARG A 174 4.27 12.65 -23.49
CA ARG A 174 4.93 12.96 -24.77
C ARG A 174 3.98 13.75 -25.67
N GLY A 175 4.26 15.02 -25.87
CA GLY A 175 3.48 15.96 -26.69
C GLY A 175 3.36 17.38 -26.12
N ARG A 176 3.94 17.70 -24.96
CA ARG A 176 4.11 19.07 -24.48
C ARG A 176 5.57 19.40 -24.23
N PRO A 177 6.20 20.32 -25.03
CA PRO A 177 7.50 20.90 -24.68
C PRO A 177 7.34 21.67 -23.35
N GLY A 178 8.15 21.35 -22.35
CA GLY A 178 8.27 22.14 -21.13
C GLY A 178 7.83 21.49 -19.81
N ALA A 179 7.12 20.38 -19.81
CA ALA A 179 6.69 19.71 -18.56
C ALA A 179 7.71 18.64 -18.12
N ARG A 180 8.98 19.01 -17.86
CA ARG A 180 9.84 18.19 -17.01
C ARG A 180 9.32 18.35 -15.57
N PRO A 181 8.84 17.28 -14.92
CA PRO A 181 8.44 17.39 -13.51
C PRO A 181 9.69 17.73 -12.69
N ALA A 182 9.71 18.94 -12.14
CA ALA A 182 10.71 19.30 -11.15
C ALA A 182 10.49 18.35 -9.96
N CYS A 183 11.47 17.51 -9.68
CA CYS A 183 11.52 16.73 -8.45
C CYS A 183 11.70 17.73 -7.31
N LYS A 184 10.58 18.24 -6.76
CA LYS A 184 10.64 18.93 -5.49
C LYS A 184 11.03 17.90 -4.44
N ARG A 185 12.01 18.24 -3.59
CA ARG A 185 12.29 17.50 -2.35
C ARG A 185 10.96 17.12 -1.72
N PRO A 186 10.86 15.92 -1.12
CA PRO A 186 9.66 15.57 -0.36
C PRO A 186 9.34 16.73 0.58
N ALA A 187 8.16 17.29 0.45
CA ALA A 187 7.72 18.32 1.36
C ALA A 187 7.81 17.72 2.76
N HIS A 188 8.55 18.36 3.65
CA HIS A 188 8.40 18.10 5.07
C HIS A 188 6.96 18.46 5.38
N LEU A 189 6.11 17.44 5.47
CA LEU A 189 4.79 17.63 6.05
C LEU A 189 5.01 18.23 7.44
N PRO A 190 4.33 19.33 7.79
CA PRO A 190 4.38 19.86 9.13
C PRO A 190 4.03 18.71 10.08
N ARG A 191 4.80 18.56 11.16
CA ARG A 191 4.46 17.68 12.27
C ARG A 191 3.11 18.13 12.81
N GLN A 192 2.04 17.58 12.28
CA GLN A 192 0.77 17.61 12.99
C GLN A 192 0.97 16.71 14.21
N ARG A 193 1.07 17.35 15.37
CA ARG A 193 0.89 16.67 16.65
C ARG A 193 -0.47 16.00 16.55
N PRO A 194 -0.59 14.72 16.92
CA PRO A 194 -1.91 14.12 17.06
C PRO A 194 -2.71 15.02 18.01
N SER A 195 -3.79 15.57 17.50
CA SER A 195 -4.75 16.26 18.35
C SER A 195 -5.27 15.25 19.35
N ARG A 196 -5.00 15.48 20.61
CA ARG A 196 -5.38 14.62 21.74
C ARG A 196 -6.88 14.63 22.02
N GLU A 197 -7.69 15.14 21.12
CA GLU A 197 -9.13 15.29 21.27
C GLU A 197 -9.87 14.91 19.98
N SER A 198 -10.11 13.63 19.83
CA SER A 198 -11.33 13.14 19.20
C SER A 198 -11.80 11.95 19.99
N GLY A 199 -12.48 12.27 21.08
CA GLY A 199 -13.40 11.35 21.71
C GLY A 199 -14.45 10.94 20.67
N PRO A 200 -14.97 9.70 20.71
CA PRO A 200 -15.96 9.25 19.76
C PRO A 200 -17.19 10.17 19.86
N ALA A 201 -17.56 10.77 18.74
CA ALA A 201 -18.85 11.44 18.62
C ALA A 201 -19.93 10.40 19.01
N ALA A 202 -20.69 10.71 20.04
CA ALA A 202 -21.79 9.89 20.50
C ALA A 202 -22.89 9.94 19.42
N HIS A 203 -22.92 8.93 18.56
CA HIS A 203 -24.06 8.64 17.72
C HIS A 203 -24.95 7.67 18.49
N GLY A 204 -26.07 8.17 18.97
CA GLY A 204 -27.12 7.36 19.60
C GLY A 204 -27.70 6.38 18.59
N GLY A 205 -27.76 5.10 19.00
CA GLY A 205 -28.39 4.02 18.24
C GLY A 205 -27.60 2.73 18.31
N GLY A 206 -27.94 1.86 19.17
CA GLY A 206 -27.66 0.48 19.57
C GLY A 206 -26.84 -0.50 18.75
N ALA A 207 -26.07 -0.15 17.75
CA ALA A 207 -25.14 -1.05 17.10
C ALA A 207 -23.73 -0.87 17.69
N VAL A 208 -23.13 -1.94 18.21
CA VAL A 208 -21.73 -1.92 18.66
C VAL A 208 -20.85 -1.73 17.43
N VAL A 209 -20.35 -0.51 17.24
CA VAL A 209 -19.39 -0.21 16.16
C VAL A 209 -18.05 -0.82 16.56
N VAL A 210 -17.62 -1.84 15.83
CA VAL A 210 -16.27 -2.39 15.95
C VAL A 210 -15.32 -1.39 15.33
N PRO A 211 -14.31 -0.88 16.06
CA PRO A 211 -13.38 0.12 15.51
C PRO A 211 -12.52 -0.50 14.41
N ASP A 212 -12.15 0.32 13.40
CA ASP A 212 -11.30 -0.10 12.28
C ASP A 212 -9.90 -0.54 12.72
N PHE A 213 -9.46 -0.07 13.90
CA PHE A 213 -8.19 -0.42 14.52
C PHE A 213 -8.39 -0.98 15.92
N ALA A 214 -7.49 -1.90 16.33
CA ALA A 214 -7.43 -2.35 17.70
C ALA A 214 -7.18 -1.15 18.63
N PRO A 215 -7.83 -1.12 19.82
CA PRO A 215 -7.55 -0.11 20.82
C PRO A 215 -6.07 -0.05 21.22
N GLY A 216 -5.61 1.10 21.69
CA GLY A 216 -4.27 1.23 22.22
C GLY A 216 -4.04 0.28 23.42
N PRO A 217 -2.78 -0.10 23.72
CA PRO A 217 -2.48 -1.11 24.74
C PRO A 217 -2.93 -0.71 26.15
N LEU A 218 -3.14 0.56 26.43
CA LEU A 218 -3.60 1.08 27.72
C LEU A 218 -5.07 1.53 27.71
N ASP A 219 -5.78 1.40 26.60
CA ASP A 219 -7.20 1.75 26.51
C ASP A 219 -8.09 0.56 26.94
N PHE A 220 -8.05 0.26 28.25
CA PHE A 220 -8.81 -0.86 28.85
C PHE A 220 -10.33 -0.73 28.64
N ALA A 221 -10.86 0.48 28.53
CA ALA A 221 -12.30 0.69 28.33
C ALA A 221 -12.71 0.30 26.90
N ALA A 222 -11.95 0.69 25.90
CA ALA A 222 -12.18 0.30 24.52
C ALA A 222 -11.95 -1.20 24.30
N TRP A 223 -10.90 -1.79 24.92
CA TRP A 223 -10.68 -3.25 24.89
C TRP A 223 -11.84 -4.02 25.50
N ARG A 224 -12.38 -3.57 26.63
CA ARG A 224 -13.54 -4.23 27.27
C ARG A 224 -14.77 -4.21 26.37
N ARG A 225 -15.05 -3.09 25.70
CA ARG A 225 -16.16 -3.00 24.75
C ARG A 225 -15.94 -3.90 23.53
N LEU A 226 -14.73 -3.90 22.99
CA LEU A 226 -14.38 -4.73 21.82
C LEU A 226 -14.50 -6.22 22.12
N LEU A 227 -13.99 -6.67 23.27
CA LEU A 227 -14.06 -8.08 23.68
C LEU A 227 -15.49 -8.52 24.01
N ALA A 228 -16.32 -7.63 24.55
CA ALA A 228 -17.73 -7.91 24.74
C ALA A 228 -18.46 -8.13 23.41
N ALA A 229 -18.11 -7.34 22.37
CA ALA A 229 -18.69 -7.47 21.04
C ALA A 229 -18.09 -8.62 20.22
N ARG A 230 -16.89 -9.05 20.53
CA ARG A 230 -16.12 -10.10 19.83
C ARG A 230 -15.38 -10.99 20.82
N PRO A 231 -16.10 -11.90 21.55
CA PRO A 231 -15.50 -12.73 22.58
C PRO A 231 -14.36 -13.65 22.10
N GLY A 232 -14.31 -13.97 20.79
CA GLY A 232 -13.27 -14.81 20.20
C GLY A 232 -11.95 -14.08 19.88
N LEU A 233 -11.83 -12.77 20.20
CA LEU A 233 -10.57 -12.06 20.06
C LEU A 233 -9.68 -12.35 21.27
N GLU A 234 -8.61 -13.10 21.06
CA GLU A 234 -7.58 -13.28 22.09
C GLU A 234 -6.65 -12.06 22.11
N PRO A 235 -6.52 -11.38 23.27
CA PRO A 235 -5.77 -10.12 23.37
C PRO A 235 -4.24 -10.26 23.26
N ALA A 236 -3.68 -11.46 23.49
CA ALA A 236 -2.25 -11.73 23.35
C ALA A 236 -1.96 -13.21 23.11
N PRO A 237 -1.01 -13.56 22.24
CA PRO A 237 -0.53 -14.93 22.10
C PRO A 237 0.26 -15.31 23.36
N ARG A 238 -0.05 -16.44 23.96
CA ARG A 238 0.75 -17.02 25.04
C ARG A 238 2.06 -17.53 24.48
N ARG A 239 3.20 -17.15 25.09
CA ARG A 239 4.54 -17.51 24.60
C ARG A 239 4.87 -19.01 24.71
N ASP A 240 4.11 -19.75 25.49
CA ASP A 240 4.29 -21.13 25.87
C ASP A 240 3.20 -22.08 25.33
N ALA A 241 2.37 -21.61 24.40
CA ALA A 241 1.29 -22.42 23.82
C ALA A 241 1.81 -23.36 22.72
N PRO A 242 1.26 -24.59 22.58
CA PRO A 242 1.49 -25.44 21.41
C PRO A 242 1.12 -24.69 20.12
N GLY A 243 2.07 -24.66 19.14
CA GLY A 243 1.83 -23.92 17.88
C GLY A 243 2.66 -22.64 17.73
N MET A 244 3.76 -22.50 18.48
CA MET A 244 4.71 -21.37 18.43
C MET A 244 5.13 -21.00 16.98
N ALA A 245 5.37 -22.00 16.11
CA ALA A 245 5.72 -21.78 14.71
C ALA A 245 4.62 -20.98 13.96
N GLY A 246 3.37 -21.40 14.09
CA GLY A 246 2.23 -20.67 13.48
C GLY A 246 2.01 -19.27 14.07
N TRP A 247 2.41 -19.04 15.34
CA TRP A 247 2.42 -17.71 15.92
C TRP A 247 3.53 -16.84 15.38
N MET A 248 4.74 -17.39 15.19
CA MET A 248 5.86 -16.67 14.57
C MET A 248 5.51 -16.22 13.14
N ASP A 249 4.91 -17.10 12.34
CA ASP A 249 4.46 -16.78 10.99
C ASP A 249 3.42 -15.65 11.00
N ARG A 250 2.42 -15.72 11.89
CA ARG A 250 1.40 -14.66 12.05
C ARG A 250 2.02 -13.33 12.50
N SER A 251 2.96 -13.37 13.45
CA SER A 251 3.65 -12.19 13.95
C SER A 251 4.54 -11.56 12.87
N GLN A 252 5.21 -12.38 12.06
CA GLN A 252 6.01 -11.92 10.93
C GLN A 252 5.12 -11.30 9.85
N LEU A 253 3.99 -11.92 9.52
CA LEU A 253 3.01 -11.38 8.58
C LEU A 253 2.44 -10.04 9.06
N ALA A 254 2.05 -9.95 10.33
CA ALA A 254 1.57 -8.70 10.92
C ALA A 254 2.67 -7.63 10.96
N GLY A 255 3.91 -8.02 11.31
CA GLY A 255 5.07 -7.15 11.33
C GLY A 255 5.46 -6.62 9.95
N ASN A 256 5.35 -7.44 8.91
CA ASN A 256 5.66 -7.08 7.51
C ASN A 256 4.43 -6.52 6.77
N GLY A 257 3.22 -6.70 7.30
CA GLY A 257 1.97 -6.26 6.66
C GLY A 257 1.92 -4.74 6.43
N VAL A 258 1.14 -4.31 5.48
CA VAL A 258 0.86 -2.89 5.21
C VAL A 258 -0.43 -2.49 5.91
N CYS A 259 -0.46 -1.33 6.57
CA CYS A 259 -1.70 -0.73 7.04
C CYS A 259 -2.52 -0.27 5.82
N SER A 260 -3.62 -0.95 5.53
CA SER A 260 -4.40 -0.73 4.31
C SER A 260 -4.99 0.69 4.24
N LEU A 261 -5.43 1.25 5.36
CA LEU A 261 -5.93 2.64 5.41
C LEU A 261 -4.81 3.65 5.17
N ALA A 262 -3.59 3.42 5.70
CA ALA A 262 -2.44 4.27 5.41
C ALA A 262 -2.03 4.19 3.94
N ALA A 263 -2.10 3.00 3.32
CA ALA A 263 -1.86 2.82 1.90
C ALA A 263 -2.90 3.55 1.04
N ALA A 264 -4.19 3.47 1.42
CA ALA A 264 -5.27 4.21 0.76
C ALA A 264 -5.05 5.71 0.85
N HIS A 265 -4.75 6.24 2.04
CA HIS A 265 -4.46 7.65 2.27
C HIS A 265 -3.25 8.12 1.46
N ALA A 266 -2.16 7.35 1.46
CA ALA A 266 -0.97 7.64 0.68
C ALA A 266 -1.27 7.69 -0.82
N LEU A 267 -2.00 6.70 -1.35
CA LEU A 267 -2.36 6.65 -2.77
C LEU A 267 -3.27 7.83 -3.15
N GLN A 268 -4.25 8.20 -2.33
CA GLN A 268 -5.11 9.36 -2.56
C GLN A 268 -4.32 10.67 -2.59
N THR A 269 -3.43 10.86 -1.61
CA THR A 269 -2.61 12.08 -1.50
C THR A 269 -1.63 12.21 -2.66
N LEU A 270 -0.85 11.16 -2.94
CA LEU A 270 0.10 11.13 -4.04
C LEU A 270 -0.61 11.14 -5.41
N GLY A 271 -1.76 10.46 -5.51
CA GLY A 271 -2.60 10.44 -6.71
C GLY A 271 -3.13 11.82 -7.07
N ALA A 272 -3.58 12.60 -6.09
CA ALA A 272 -4.01 13.99 -6.30
C ALA A 272 -2.84 14.86 -6.81
N GLU A 273 -1.64 14.70 -6.23
CA GLU A 273 -0.43 15.40 -6.68
C GLU A 273 -0.06 15.02 -8.11
N VAL A 274 -0.09 13.73 -8.44
CA VAL A 274 0.19 13.22 -9.79
C VAL A 274 -0.88 13.71 -10.77
N ALA A 275 -2.16 13.64 -10.43
CA ALA A 275 -3.24 14.12 -11.29
C ALA A 275 -3.11 15.62 -11.63
N ALA A 276 -2.73 16.45 -10.64
CA ALA A 276 -2.46 17.87 -10.84
C ALA A 276 -1.27 18.10 -11.80
N ARG A 277 -0.18 17.33 -11.64
CA ARG A 277 1.02 17.43 -12.52
C ARG A 277 0.76 16.94 -13.93
N THR A 278 -0.19 16.05 -14.11
CA THR A 278 -0.45 15.32 -15.36
C THR A 278 -1.62 15.89 -16.17
N ALA A 279 -2.13 17.07 -15.79
CA ALA A 279 -3.29 17.70 -16.41
C ALA A 279 -4.49 16.73 -16.56
N GLY A 280 -4.67 15.87 -15.55
CA GLY A 280 -5.80 14.94 -15.46
C GLY A 280 -5.68 13.67 -16.31
N ARG A 281 -4.57 13.41 -17.00
CA ARG A 281 -4.39 12.16 -17.78
C ARG A 281 -4.41 10.89 -16.93
N LEU A 282 -4.02 11.00 -15.66
CA LEU A 282 -4.12 9.96 -14.65
C LEU A 282 -5.19 10.32 -13.60
N ALA A 283 -6.28 10.95 -14.03
CA ALA A 283 -7.37 11.35 -13.13
C ALA A 283 -7.98 10.16 -12.36
N TRP A 284 -7.84 8.94 -12.86
CA TRP A 284 -8.26 7.73 -12.18
C TRP A 284 -7.46 7.44 -10.89
N LEU A 285 -6.28 8.03 -10.70
CA LEU A 285 -5.50 7.97 -9.46
C LEU A 285 -6.04 8.91 -8.37
N SER A 286 -6.98 9.81 -8.70
CA SER A 286 -7.54 10.77 -7.75
C SER A 286 -9.04 10.56 -7.60
N PRO A 287 -9.56 10.21 -6.41
CA PRO A 287 -10.98 9.97 -6.17
C PRO A 287 -11.84 11.24 -6.23
N ALA A 288 -11.26 12.42 -6.37
CA ALA A 288 -11.94 13.72 -6.21
C ALA A 288 -12.98 14.06 -7.30
N ARG A 289 -13.37 13.16 -8.19
CA ARG A 289 -14.42 13.41 -9.20
C ARG A 289 -15.56 12.40 -9.23
N ALA A 290 -15.69 11.53 -8.23
CA ALA A 290 -16.83 10.59 -8.16
C ALA A 290 -18.06 11.17 -7.41
N VAL A 291 -17.97 12.35 -6.80
CA VAL A 291 -19.13 13.02 -6.21
C VAL A 291 -19.68 13.96 -7.26
N GLY A 292 -20.65 13.45 -8.05
CA GLY A 292 -21.48 14.25 -8.93
C GLY A 292 -22.13 15.38 -8.12
N ARG A 293 -21.99 16.62 -8.59
CA ARG A 293 -22.79 17.74 -8.07
C ARG A 293 -24.27 17.34 -8.08
N PRO A 294 -25.02 17.51 -6.98
CA PRO A 294 -26.46 17.32 -7.03
C PRO A 294 -27.03 18.28 -8.10
N GLY A 295 -27.70 17.68 -9.08
CA GLY A 295 -28.34 18.43 -10.17
C GLY A 295 -29.24 19.52 -9.60
N ARG A 296 -29.03 20.76 -10.01
CA ARG A 296 -30.05 21.83 -9.88
C ARG A 296 -31.28 21.33 -10.61
N ARG A 297 -32.39 21.19 -9.89
CA ARG A 297 -33.71 21.06 -10.51
C ARG A 297 -33.97 22.34 -11.33
N PRO A 298 -34.44 22.26 -12.56
CA PRO A 298 -34.95 23.41 -13.28
C PRO A 298 -36.23 23.93 -12.63
N PRO A 299 -36.57 25.21 -12.86
CA PRO A 299 -37.69 25.90 -12.25
C PRO A 299 -39.04 25.32 -12.65
#